data_db92bacebb0796b0a333b7c192e31ecf
#
_entry.id   db92bacebb0796b0a333b7c192e31ecf
#
_cell.length_a   1.000
_cell.length_b   1.000
_cell.length_c   1.000
_cell.angle_alpha   90.00
_cell.angle_beta   90.00
_cell.angle_gamma   90.00
#
_symmetry.space_group_name_H-M   'P 1'
#
loop_
_entity.id
_entity.type
_entity.pdbx_description
1 polymer ?
#
loop_
_entity_poly.entity_id
_entity_poly.type
_entity_poly.pdbx_seq_one_letter_code
_entity_poly.pdbx_strand_id
1 'polypeptide(L)'
;YAREKGVKIKLVAQVVKVSDRKFTMFVMPEFVTPGKYIYSVDDEYNGVVIRGECYDRQFMFGKGAGSLPTASSILSDIMARQHDYRYEYKKQHYLDRPEYTTDVELKVYVRYTETDVLKILHFDRITEQYRGEDGNYVIGYIRLSELLAKREVLRGKDVFMADFQSFFQELDR
;
A
#
# COMPACT_ATOMS: atom_id res chain seq x y z
N TYR A 1 -19.31 1.51 -4.65
CA TYR A 1 -18.54 2.71 -4.30
C TYR A 1 -17.44 3.03 -5.33
N ALA A 2 -16.47 2.14 -5.56
CA ALA A 2 -15.34 2.41 -6.48
C ALA A 2 -15.80 2.77 -7.90
N ARG A 3 -16.79 2.03 -8.43
CA ARG A 3 -17.35 2.31 -9.76
C ARG A 3 -18.01 3.69 -9.84
N GLU A 4 -18.79 4.08 -8.84
CA GLU A 4 -19.45 5.39 -8.77
C GLU A 4 -18.46 6.54 -8.71
N LYS A 5 -17.34 6.33 -8.03
CA LYS A 5 -16.28 7.34 -7.89
C LYS A 5 -15.27 7.31 -9.05
N GLY A 6 -15.40 6.38 -10.01
CA GLY A 6 -14.48 6.25 -11.13
C GLY A 6 -13.06 5.87 -10.73
N VAL A 7 -12.89 5.14 -9.63
CA VAL A 7 -11.60 4.70 -9.12
C VAL A 7 -11.42 3.21 -9.28
N LYS A 8 -10.17 2.74 -9.36
CA LYS A 8 -9.80 1.32 -9.31
C LYS A 8 -9.40 0.93 -7.89
N ILE A 9 -9.59 -0.35 -7.56
CA ILE A 9 -9.04 -0.95 -6.35
C ILE A 9 -7.80 -1.74 -6.75
N LYS A 10 -6.65 -1.39 -6.18
CA LYS A 10 -5.37 -2.07 -6.40
C LYS A 10 -4.83 -2.57 -5.07
N LEU A 11 -4.18 -3.74 -5.06
CA LEU A 11 -3.41 -4.16 -3.90
C LEU A 11 -2.04 -3.49 -3.97
N VAL A 12 -1.76 -2.63 -3.00
CA VAL A 12 -0.55 -1.79 -3.01
C VAL A 12 0.29 -2.09 -1.78
N ALA A 13 1.57 -2.37 -2.00
CA ALA A 13 2.59 -2.39 -0.97
C ALA A 13 3.20 -0.99 -0.84
N GLN A 14 3.17 -0.44 0.36
CA GLN A 14 3.72 0.89 0.64
C GLN A 14 4.86 0.77 1.65
N VAL A 15 5.95 1.48 1.38
CA VAL A 15 7.06 1.71 2.32
C VAL A 15 7.24 3.21 2.42
N VAL A 16 7.07 3.75 3.61
CA VAL A 16 7.04 5.20 3.84
C VAL A 16 8.00 5.61 4.95
N LYS A 17 8.85 6.58 4.68
CA LYS A 17 9.68 7.24 5.70
C LYS A 17 8.76 8.09 6.57
N VAL A 18 8.68 7.78 7.86
CA VAL A 18 7.89 8.52 8.86
C VAL A 18 8.71 9.64 9.49
N SER A 19 10.00 9.35 9.73
CA SER A 19 10.99 10.31 10.21
C SER A 19 12.38 9.86 9.78
N ASP A 20 13.43 10.58 10.15
CA ASP A 20 14.80 10.17 9.81
C ASP A 20 15.19 8.81 10.38
N ARG A 21 14.56 8.39 11.48
CA ARG A 21 14.85 7.12 12.16
C ARG A 21 13.71 6.12 12.11
N LYS A 22 12.57 6.45 11.51
CA LYS A 22 11.40 5.56 11.49
C LYS A 22 10.82 5.42 10.09
N PHE A 23 10.42 4.21 9.77
CA PHE A 23 9.63 3.92 8.58
C PHE A 23 8.43 3.04 8.93
N THR A 24 7.42 3.08 8.08
CA THR A 24 6.31 2.13 8.11
C THR A 24 6.22 1.38 6.80
N MET A 25 5.65 0.19 6.85
CA MET A 25 5.32 -0.59 5.65
C MET A 25 4.06 -1.41 5.90
N PHE A 26 3.24 -1.51 4.88
CA PHE A 26 2.03 -2.33 4.90
C PHE A 26 1.60 -2.67 3.47
N VAL A 27 0.73 -3.66 3.36
CA VAL A 27 0.08 -4.05 2.10
C VAL A 27 -1.40 -4.06 2.34
N MET A 28 -2.14 -3.26 1.56
CA MET A 28 -3.60 -3.29 1.61
C MET A 28 -4.21 -2.82 0.28
N PRO A 29 -5.48 -3.13 0.00
CA PRO A 29 -6.21 -2.51 -1.10
C PRO A 29 -6.17 -0.99 -0.99
N GLU A 30 -6.05 -0.30 -2.12
CA GLU A 30 -6.04 1.15 -2.22
C GLU A 30 -7.01 1.61 -3.30
N PHE A 31 -7.72 2.70 -3.06
CA PHE A 31 -8.51 3.38 -4.08
C PHE A 31 -7.60 4.27 -4.90
N VAL A 32 -7.36 3.88 -6.15
CA VAL A 32 -6.48 4.57 -7.07
C VAL A 32 -7.29 5.38 -8.07
N THR A 33 -7.07 6.68 -8.09
CA THR A 33 -7.71 7.62 -9.03
C THR A 33 -7.05 7.59 -10.41
N PRO A 34 -7.79 7.93 -11.50
CA PRO A 34 -7.19 8.23 -12.79
C PRO A 34 -6.10 9.30 -12.66
N GLY A 35 -5.00 9.17 -13.39
CA GLY A 35 -3.86 10.08 -13.31
C GLY A 35 -2.73 9.61 -12.38
N LYS A 36 -2.97 8.64 -11.50
CA LYS A 36 -1.89 7.97 -10.78
C LYS A 36 -1.19 6.96 -11.68
N TYR A 37 0.15 6.85 -11.59
CA TYR A 37 0.94 5.90 -12.41
C TYR A 37 0.44 4.46 -12.29
N ILE A 38 0.10 4.04 -11.07
CA ILE A 38 -0.36 2.67 -10.82
C ILE A 38 -1.80 2.40 -11.30
N TYR A 39 -2.57 3.43 -11.71
CA TYR A 39 -3.94 3.25 -12.20
C TYR A 39 -4.01 2.37 -13.45
N SER A 40 -3.03 2.48 -14.35
CA SER A 40 -2.93 1.74 -15.61
C SER A 40 -2.16 0.42 -15.48
N VAL A 41 -1.73 0.04 -14.29
CA VAL A 41 -1.05 -1.24 -14.06
C VAL A 41 -2.11 -2.32 -13.89
N ASP A 42 -2.38 -3.08 -14.93
CA ASP A 42 -3.40 -4.13 -14.95
C ASP A 42 -2.77 -5.48 -15.36
N ASP A 43 -3.50 -6.57 -15.17
CA ASP A 43 -3.19 -7.94 -15.56
C ASP A 43 -1.82 -8.42 -15.00
N GLU A 44 -0.94 -8.92 -15.85
CA GLU A 44 0.38 -9.44 -15.48
C GLU A 44 1.46 -8.37 -15.26
N TYR A 45 1.09 -7.08 -15.41
CA TYR A 45 2.02 -5.98 -15.22
C TYR A 45 2.19 -5.62 -13.73
N ASN A 46 3.41 -5.22 -13.41
CA ASN A 46 3.75 -4.64 -12.11
C ASN A 46 4.24 -3.21 -12.28
N GLY A 47 3.98 -2.38 -11.31
CA GLY A 47 4.44 -1.01 -11.25
C GLY A 47 5.03 -0.67 -9.90
N VAL A 48 6.16 0.02 -9.88
CA VAL A 48 6.80 0.55 -8.66
C VAL A 48 7.00 2.03 -8.84
N VAL A 49 6.44 2.81 -7.92
CA VAL A 49 6.66 4.26 -7.84
C VAL A 49 7.63 4.53 -6.71
N ILE A 50 8.75 5.18 -7.03
CA ILE A 50 9.75 5.62 -6.05
C ILE A 50 9.70 7.15 -5.99
N ARG A 51 9.63 7.68 -4.77
CA ARG A 51 9.72 9.12 -4.50
C ARG A 51 11.01 9.42 -3.75
N GLY A 52 11.67 10.52 -4.07
CA GLY A 52 12.89 10.95 -3.41
C GLY A 52 13.02 12.47 -3.41
N GLU A 53 13.86 12.98 -2.52
CA GLU A 53 14.06 14.42 -2.32
C GLU A 53 14.66 15.13 -3.54
N CYS A 54 15.54 14.42 -4.29
CA CYS A 54 16.25 15.00 -5.44
C CYS A 54 15.54 14.79 -6.77
N TYR A 55 14.48 14.00 -6.79
CA TYR A 55 13.62 13.76 -7.96
C TYR A 55 12.19 13.58 -7.47
N ASP A 56 11.23 14.07 -8.18
CA ASP A 56 9.83 13.97 -7.78
C ASP A 56 9.40 12.51 -7.72
N ARG A 57 9.35 11.84 -8.87
CA ARG A 57 8.88 10.47 -8.97
C ARG A 57 9.60 9.72 -10.09
N GLN A 58 9.87 8.45 -9.84
CA GLN A 58 10.27 7.48 -10.85
C GLN A 58 9.24 6.37 -10.88
N PHE A 59 8.81 5.99 -12.06
CA PHE A 59 7.89 4.89 -12.27
C PHE A 59 8.57 3.79 -13.07
N MET A 60 8.70 2.62 -12.48
CA MET A 60 9.16 1.41 -13.14
C MET A 60 7.95 0.53 -13.43
N PHE A 61 7.83 0.11 -14.66
CA PHE A 61 6.69 -0.65 -15.15
C PHE A 61 7.17 -1.80 -16.04
N GLY A 62 6.60 -2.99 -15.85
CA GLY A 62 6.96 -4.15 -16.66
C GLY A 62 6.18 -5.39 -16.28
N LYS A 63 6.34 -6.44 -17.10
CA LYS A 63 5.78 -7.76 -16.80
C LYS A 63 6.62 -8.44 -15.72
N GLY A 64 5.98 -8.78 -14.60
CA GLY A 64 6.62 -9.52 -13.51
C GLY A 64 6.31 -11.01 -13.57
N ALA A 65 5.08 -11.35 -13.95
CA ALA A 65 4.62 -12.72 -14.05
C ALA A 65 4.72 -13.26 -15.49
N GLY A 66 4.82 -14.58 -15.60
CA GLY A 66 4.88 -15.30 -16.87
C GLY A 66 6.22 -16.02 -17.10
N SER A 67 6.22 -17.07 -17.93
CA SER A 67 7.40 -17.92 -18.17
C SER A 67 8.55 -17.13 -18.80
N LEU A 68 8.28 -16.31 -19.81
CA LEU A 68 9.32 -15.55 -20.52
C LEU A 68 9.94 -14.43 -19.66
N PRO A 69 9.17 -13.57 -18.96
CA PRO A 69 9.76 -12.57 -18.08
C PRO A 69 10.59 -13.19 -16.95
N THR A 70 10.11 -14.28 -16.36
CA THR A 70 10.84 -15.00 -15.30
C THR A 70 12.14 -15.60 -15.84
N ALA A 71 12.09 -16.28 -16.98
CA ALA A 71 13.27 -16.86 -17.63
C ALA A 71 14.30 -15.78 -18.00
N SER A 72 13.84 -14.63 -18.50
CA SER A 72 14.71 -13.49 -18.81
C SER A 72 15.43 -12.96 -17.57
N SER A 73 14.74 -12.83 -16.43
CA SER A 73 15.34 -12.39 -15.18
C SER A 73 16.39 -13.39 -14.68
N ILE A 74 16.09 -14.69 -14.70
CA ILE A 74 17.03 -15.74 -14.32
C ILE A 74 18.27 -15.71 -15.20
N LEU A 75 18.10 -15.59 -16.53
CA LEU A 75 19.21 -15.49 -17.46
C LEU A 75 20.06 -14.24 -17.19
N SER A 76 19.43 -13.10 -16.91
CA SER A 76 20.14 -11.89 -16.53
C SER A 76 21.01 -12.06 -15.29
N ASP A 77 20.48 -12.73 -14.26
CA ASP A 77 21.23 -13.00 -13.02
C ASP A 77 22.41 -13.95 -13.26
N ILE A 78 22.23 -14.98 -14.09
CA ILE A 78 23.30 -15.90 -14.48
C ILE A 78 24.41 -15.13 -15.21
N MET A 79 24.04 -14.32 -16.19
CA MET A 79 25.00 -13.52 -16.96
C MET A 79 25.74 -12.49 -16.08
N ALA A 80 25.02 -11.83 -15.19
CA ALA A 80 25.62 -10.90 -14.23
C ALA A 80 26.65 -11.63 -13.36
N ARG A 81 26.32 -12.83 -12.88
CA ARG A 81 27.22 -13.63 -12.06
C ARG A 81 28.44 -14.15 -12.83
N GLN A 82 28.28 -14.48 -14.12
CA GLN A 82 29.38 -14.88 -14.99
C GLN A 82 30.42 -13.75 -15.15
N HIS A 83 29.97 -12.49 -15.14
CA HIS A 83 30.82 -11.30 -15.17
C HIS A 83 31.24 -10.80 -13.77
N ASP A 84 31.14 -11.62 -12.77
CA ASP A 84 31.51 -11.34 -11.37
C ASP A 84 30.78 -10.13 -10.76
N TYR A 85 29.63 -9.77 -11.31
CA TYR A 85 28.79 -8.73 -10.76
C TYR A 85 28.32 -9.11 -9.37
N ARG A 86 28.52 -8.20 -8.40
CA ARG A 86 28.07 -8.37 -7.02
C ARG A 86 27.29 -7.14 -6.59
N TYR A 87 26.19 -7.38 -5.87
CA TYR A 87 25.48 -6.28 -5.25
C TYR A 87 26.34 -5.57 -4.22
N GLU A 88 26.28 -4.23 -4.21
CA GLU A 88 26.98 -3.45 -3.20
C GLU A 88 26.27 -3.53 -1.84
N TYR A 89 26.82 -4.34 -0.96
CA TYR A 89 26.33 -4.44 0.42
C TYR A 89 26.95 -3.42 1.39
N LYS A 90 27.80 -2.50 0.89
CA LYS A 90 28.47 -1.46 1.70
C LYS A 90 27.47 -0.64 2.53
N LYS A 91 26.26 -0.42 1.99
CA LYS A 91 25.17 0.29 2.67
C LYS A 91 24.61 -0.44 3.92
N GLN A 92 24.95 -1.71 4.12
CA GLN A 92 24.52 -2.46 5.31
C GLN A 92 25.29 -2.06 6.57
N HIS A 93 26.38 -1.30 6.44
CA HIS A 93 27.23 -0.86 7.55
C HIS A 93 26.83 0.52 8.12
N TYR A 94 25.73 1.11 7.69
CA TYR A 94 25.23 2.33 8.32
C TYR A 94 24.81 2.03 9.78
N LEU A 95 25.39 2.79 10.71
CA LEU A 95 25.13 2.65 12.14
C LEU A 95 23.71 3.01 12.53
N ASP A 96 23.09 3.93 11.79
CA ASP A 96 21.72 4.38 12.03
C ASP A 96 20.74 3.60 11.14
N ARG A 97 20.28 2.46 11.63
CA ARG A 97 19.20 1.69 10.97
C ARG A 97 17.86 2.29 11.36
N PRO A 98 17.02 2.65 10.38
CA PRO A 98 15.67 3.09 10.69
C PRO A 98 14.85 1.96 11.33
N GLU A 99 14.01 2.31 12.29
CA GLU A 99 13.14 1.38 12.99
C GLU A 99 11.76 1.33 12.34
N TYR A 100 11.20 0.13 12.27
CA TYR A 100 9.81 -0.05 11.84
C TYR A 100 8.85 0.49 12.89
N THR A 101 7.83 1.22 12.46
CA THR A 101 6.77 1.72 13.32
C THR A 101 5.39 1.46 12.76
N THR A 102 4.46 1.14 13.63
CA THR A 102 3.02 1.04 13.34
C THR A 102 2.24 2.24 13.86
N ASP A 103 2.93 3.19 14.47
CA ASP A 103 2.34 4.41 15.01
C ASP A 103 2.19 5.47 13.91
N VAL A 104 1.34 5.15 12.96
CA VAL A 104 0.95 6.01 11.84
C VAL A 104 -0.55 5.99 11.67
N GLU A 105 -1.11 7.12 11.29
CA GLU A 105 -2.53 7.27 11.02
C GLU A 105 -2.81 7.01 9.54
N LEU A 106 -3.80 6.17 9.25
CA LEU A 106 -4.26 5.85 7.90
C LEU A 106 -5.68 6.36 7.73
N LYS A 107 -5.97 6.96 6.57
CA LYS A 107 -7.34 7.22 6.14
C LYS A 107 -7.86 5.99 5.41
N VAL A 108 -8.83 5.33 5.97
CA VAL A 108 -9.34 4.06 5.43
C VAL A 108 -10.83 4.12 5.13
N TYR A 109 -11.21 3.41 4.09
CA TYR A 109 -12.58 3.00 3.81
C TYR A 109 -12.78 1.61 4.40
N VAL A 110 -13.86 1.42 5.15
CA VAL A 110 -14.24 0.13 5.71
C VAL A 110 -15.68 -0.16 5.35
N ARG A 111 -15.91 -1.16 4.48
CA ARG A 111 -17.25 -1.74 4.25
C ARG A 111 -17.48 -2.87 5.24
N TYR A 112 -18.67 -2.93 5.78
CA TYR A 112 -19.05 -3.95 6.76
C TYR A 112 -20.51 -4.33 6.61
N THR A 113 -20.84 -5.56 6.96
CA THR A 113 -22.21 -6.07 7.04
C THR A 113 -22.74 -5.95 8.46
N GLU A 114 -21.93 -6.33 9.45
CA GLU A 114 -22.29 -6.32 10.86
C GLU A 114 -21.84 -5.03 11.55
N THR A 115 -22.77 -4.36 12.24
CA THR A 115 -22.50 -3.06 12.89
C THR A 115 -21.54 -3.15 14.09
N ASP A 116 -21.28 -4.34 14.61
CA ASP A 116 -20.32 -4.57 15.69
C ASP A 116 -18.87 -4.29 15.27
N VAL A 117 -18.56 -4.33 13.95
CA VAL A 117 -17.27 -3.94 13.40
C VAL A 117 -16.87 -2.53 13.85
N LEU A 118 -17.83 -1.59 13.95
CA LEU A 118 -17.57 -0.24 14.44
C LEU A 118 -17.28 -0.17 15.94
N LYS A 119 -17.62 -1.22 16.70
CA LYS A 119 -17.26 -1.33 18.12
C LYS A 119 -15.90 -1.95 18.32
N ILE A 120 -15.43 -2.72 17.32
CA ILE A 120 -14.12 -3.37 17.32
C ILE A 120 -13.04 -2.39 16.91
N LEU A 121 -13.31 -1.59 15.87
CA LEU A 121 -12.37 -0.61 15.32
C LEU A 121 -12.57 0.77 15.96
N HIS A 122 -11.52 1.28 16.58
CA HIS A 122 -11.52 2.62 17.16
C HIS A 122 -10.93 3.62 16.18
N PHE A 123 -11.81 4.40 15.55
CA PHE A 123 -11.41 5.49 14.65
C PHE A 123 -11.04 6.72 15.47
N ASP A 124 -9.91 7.34 15.19
CA ASP A 124 -9.53 8.63 15.76
C ASP A 124 -10.49 9.74 15.27
N ARG A 125 -10.93 9.63 14.02
CA ARG A 125 -11.92 10.52 13.40
C ARG A 125 -12.65 9.83 12.26
N ILE A 126 -13.97 9.93 12.24
CA ILE A 126 -14.81 9.50 11.12
C ILE A 126 -15.13 10.73 10.26
N THR A 127 -14.91 10.63 8.94
CA THR A 127 -15.19 11.71 7.98
C THR A 127 -16.47 11.47 7.20
N GLU A 128 -16.84 10.20 6.99
CA GLU A 128 -18.03 9.81 6.26
C GLU A 128 -18.56 8.50 6.80
N GLN A 129 -19.87 8.39 6.91
CA GLN A 129 -20.55 7.14 7.26
C GLN A 129 -21.80 7.00 6.42
N TYR A 130 -21.98 5.84 5.82
CA TYR A 130 -23.16 5.49 5.05
C TYR A 130 -23.79 4.20 5.58
N ARG A 131 -25.11 4.18 5.62
CA ARG A 131 -25.92 2.99 5.94
C ARG A 131 -27.07 2.91 4.96
N GLY A 132 -27.17 1.82 4.22
CA GLY A 132 -28.20 1.65 3.21
C GLY A 132 -28.41 0.18 2.86
N GLU A 133 -29.39 -0.07 1.99
CA GLU A 133 -29.74 -1.42 1.53
C GLU A 133 -28.58 -2.10 0.78
N ASP A 134 -27.77 -1.33 0.07
CA ASP A 134 -26.60 -1.82 -0.70
C ASP A 134 -25.37 -2.07 0.17
N GLY A 135 -25.44 -1.91 1.47
CA GLY A 135 -24.36 -2.13 2.42
C GLY A 135 -24.01 -0.91 3.27
N ASN A 136 -23.16 -1.13 4.23
CA ASN A 136 -22.71 -0.07 5.14
C ASN A 136 -21.23 0.19 4.93
N TYR A 137 -20.81 1.45 5.01
CA TYR A 137 -19.39 1.78 5.06
C TYR A 137 -19.10 2.98 5.94
N VAL A 138 -17.85 3.09 6.34
CA VAL A 138 -17.29 4.23 7.04
C VAL A 138 -15.96 4.62 6.38
N ILE A 139 -15.71 5.92 6.32
CA ILE A 139 -14.40 6.48 5.96
C ILE A 139 -13.92 7.27 7.17
N GLY A 140 -12.70 6.97 7.60
CA GLY A 140 -12.15 7.60 8.79
C GLY A 140 -10.66 7.39 8.93
N TYR A 141 -10.13 7.98 9.96
CA TYR A 141 -8.71 7.89 10.33
C TYR A 141 -8.55 6.89 11.46
N ILE A 142 -7.60 5.98 11.31
CA ILE A 142 -7.31 4.91 12.27
C ILE A 142 -5.82 4.63 12.29
N ARG A 143 -5.28 4.25 13.45
CA ARG A 143 -3.87 3.87 13.55
C ARG A 143 -3.61 2.49 12.97
N LEU A 144 -2.49 2.34 12.26
CA LEU A 144 -2.06 1.03 11.74
C LEU A 144 -1.91 0.01 12.87
N SER A 145 -1.43 0.43 14.04
CA SER A 145 -1.32 -0.42 15.24
C SER A 145 -2.68 -0.99 15.68
N GLU A 146 -3.75 -0.20 15.60
CA GLU A 146 -5.12 -0.64 15.91
C GLU A 146 -5.61 -1.70 14.92
N LEU A 147 -5.41 -1.48 13.62
CA LEU A 147 -5.77 -2.45 12.58
C LEU A 147 -5.06 -3.79 12.79
N LEU A 148 -3.77 -3.74 13.11
CA LEU A 148 -2.99 -4.95 13.36
C LEU A 148 -3.45 -5.68 14.64
N ALA A 149 -3.75 -4.96 15.71
CA ALA A 149 -4.25 -5.54 16.96
C ALA A 149 -5.61 -6.24 16.78
N LYS A 150 -6.46 -5.74 15.88
CA LYS A 150 -7.80 -6.30 15.63
C LYS A 150 -7.86 -7.29 14.48
N ARG A 151 -6.75 -7.55 13.79
CA ARG A 151 -6.66 -8.38 12.58
C ARG A 151 -7.34 -9.74 12.72
N GLU A 152 -7.06 -10.46 13.81
CA GLU A 152 -7.61 -11.82 13.99
C GLU A 152 -9.11 -11.82 14.24
N VAL A 153 -9.62 -10.83 14.96
CA VAL A 153 -11.07 -10.68 15.20
C VAL A 153 -11.80 -10.33 13.91
N LEU A 154 -11.19 -9.51 13.06
CA LEU A 154 -11.79 -9.08 11.79
C LEU A 154 -11.74 -10.17 10.71
N ARG A 155 -10.80 -11.11 10.78
CA ARG A 155 -10.65 -12.20 9.80
C ARG A 155 -11.92 -13.07 9.65
N GLY A 156 -12.72 -13.21 10.71
CA GLY A 156 -13.97 -13.97 10.71
C GLY A 156 -15.20 -13.19 10.29
N LYS A 157 -15.06 -11.91 9.91
CA LYS A 157 -16.17 -11.02 9.58
C LYS A 157 -16.18 -10.63 8.11
N ASP A 158 -17.39 -10.36 7.56
CA ASP A 158 -17.52 -9.78 6.22
C ASP A 158 -17.18 -8.29 6.26
N VAL A 159 -15.86 -8.03 6.16
CA VAL A 159 -15.27 -6.68 6.17
C VAL A 159 -14.33 -6.53 5.00
N PHE A 160 -14.46 -5.44 4.27
CA PHE A 160 -13.49 -5.02 3.27
C PHE A 160 -12.88 -3.67 3.67
N MET A 161 -11.56 -3.57 3.61
CA MET A 161 -10.83 -2.34 3.91
C MET A 161 -9.98 -1.91 2.75
N ALA A 162 -9.91 -0.60 2.53
CA ALA A 162 -9.02 -0.02 1.53
C ALA A 162 -8.43 1.30 2.05
N ASP A 163 -7.14 1.53 1.77
CA ASP A 163 -6.48 2.80 2.02
C ASP A 163 -7.01 3.88 1.08
N PHE A 164 -7.12 5.07 1.61
CA PHE A 164 -7.50 6.28 0.88
C PHE A 164 -6.29 7.15 0.55
N GLN A 165 -5.15 6.50 0.20
CA GLN A 165 -3.88 7.16 -0.12
C GLN A 165 -3.36 8.04 1.03
N SER A 166 -3.29 7.46 2.21
CA SER A 166 -3.02 8.15 3.48
C SER A 166 -1.74 9.00 3.47
N PHE A 167 -0.70 8.55 2.72
CA PHE A 167 0.61 9.22 2.70
C PHE A 167 0.88 10.05 1.44
N PHE A 168 0.01 10.00 0.43
CA PHE A 168 0.33 10.55 -0.89
C PHE A 168 -0.68 11.60 -1.39
N GLN A 169 -1.65 11.99 -0.56
CA GLN A 169 -2.65 13.00 -0.93
C GLN A 169 -2.09 14.43 -1.01
N GLU A 170 -1.09 14.76 -0.18
CA GLU A 170 -0.59 16.13 -0.07
C GLU A 170 0.49 16.49 -1.10
N LEU A 171 1.07 15.51 -1.79
CA LEU A 171 2.20 15.69 -2.71
C LEU A 171 1.79 15.76 -4.18
N ASP A 172 0.49 15.75 -4.47
CA ASP A 172 -0.05 15.81 -5.84
C ASP A 172 -0.49 17.24 -6.27
N ARG A 173 0.01 18.27 -5.57
CA ARG A 173 -0.21 19.68 -5.93
C ARG A 173 0.97 20.27 -6.66
#